data_c3540568c60853229170cae9a5931d95
#
_entry.id   c3540568c60853229170cae9a5931d95
#
_cell.length_a   1.000
_cell.length_b   1.000
_cell.length_c   1.000
_cell.angle_alpha   90.00
_cell.angle_beta   90.00
_cell.angle_gamma   90.00
#
_symmetry.space_group_name_H-M   'P 1'
#
loop_
_entity.id
_entity.type
_entity.pdbx_description
1 polymer ?
#
loop_
_entity_poly.entity_id
_entity_poly.type
_entity_poly.pdbx_seq_one_letter_code
_entity_poly.pdbx_strand_id
1 'polypeptide(L)'
;MKIKKLVAMFLTLALAVSMVACMTSCGSKGTGKKEWDKSVTVQVGPNPETLDPALNSAVDGGNMLITLFETLLIIDKDNNVQPGQAEKYTVSDDGLTWTFTMRDGLKWSDGTELNAKDYEYTFKRIVDTKLAAPYAETVAGMIDGYTAAIGNPGADGKPTTTPDPNLLNVKASDDGKTLTIKLAYPCSYFDKIVSFGTTSPVQKATVEANGDAWATKPETYICNGPFMISEWTPSERIVCKKNPNYKGGWDSKRIVNNKLTFLLLENS
;
A
#
# COMPACT_ATOMS: atom_id res chain seq x y z
N MET A 1 1.73 72.54 -45.28
CA MET A 1 1.22 72.37 -43.88
C MET A 1 0.18 71.27 -43.74
N LYS A 2 -0.51 70.79 -44.77
CA LYS A 2 -1.57 69.76 -44.66
C LYS A 2 -1.03 68.32 -44.57
N ILE A 3 0.08 67.95 -45.21
CA ILE A 3 0.65 66.62 -45.27
C ILE A 3 1.23 66.19 -43.89
N LYS A 4 1.92 67.13 -43.20
CA LYS A 4 2.48 66.83 -41.86
C LYS A 4 1.41 66.53 -40.81
N LYS A 5 0.21 67.14 -40.89
CA LYS A 5 -0.93 66.85 -39.99
C LYS A 5 -1.60 65.52 -40.30
N LEU A 6 -1.62 65.12 -41.61
CA LEU A 6 -2.15 63.84 -42.02
C LEU A 6 -1.27 62.69 -41.54
N VAL A 7 0.05 62.79 -41.62
CA VAL A 7 1.02 61.78 -41.17
C VAL A 7 0.99 61.65 -39.66
N ALA A 8 0.87 62.79 -38.95
CA ALA A 8 0.73 62.74 -37.47
C ALA A 8 -0.58 62.03 -37.00
N MET A 9 -1.68 62.26 -37.77
CA MET A 9 -2.98 61.64 -37.47
C MET A 9 -2.97 60.13 -37.76
N PHE A 10 -2.26 59.67 -38.80
CA PHE A 10 -2.07 58.24 -39.08
C PHE A 10 -1.16 57.52 -38.02
N LEU A 11 -0.10 58.18 -37.53
CA LEU A 11 0.77 57.68 -36.53
C LEU A 11 0.06 57.53 -35.15
N THR A 12 -0.78 58.51 -34.78
CA THR A 12 -1.56 58.42 -33.53
C THR A 12 -2.64 57.37 -33.61
N LEU A 13 -3.27 57.15 -34.79
CA LEU A 13 -4.25 56.10 -34.98
C LEU A 13 -3.62 54.70 -34.93
N ALA A 14 -2.41 54.54 -35.50
CA ALA A 14 -1.66 53.29 -35.46
C ALA A 14 -1.21 52.94 -34.02
N LEU A 15 -0.78 53.93 -33.23
CA LEU A 15 -0.45 53.70 -31.80
C LEU A 15 -1.69 53.35 -30.95
N ALA A 16 -2.86 53.95 -31.21
CA ALA A 16 -4.09 53.64 -30.49
C ALA A 16 -4.59 52.21 -30.81
N VAL A 17 -4.46 51.77 -32.06
CA VAL A 17 -4.82 50.38 -32.45
C VAL A 17 -3.88 49.35 -31.85
N SER A 18 -2.58 49.64 -31.72
CA SER A 18 -1.63 48.74 -31.08
C SER A 18 -1.84 48.60 -29.56
N MET A 19 -2.26 49.67 -28.87
CA MET A 19 -2.61 49.61 -27.46
C MET A 19 -3.90 48.80 -27.17
N VAL A 20 -4.89 48.88 -28.07
CA VAL A 20 -6.12 48.10 -27.96
C VAL A 20 -5.85 46.60 -28.20
N ALA A 21 -4.95 46.26 -29.10
CA ALA A 21 -4.55 44.88 -29.35
C ALA A 21 -3.79 44.28 -28.17
N CYS A 22 -3.03 45.06 -27.39
CA CYS A 22 -2.37 44.58 -26.17
C CYS A 22 -3.33 44.40 -25.00
N MET A 23 -4.45 45.14 -24.94
CA MET A 23 -5.44 44.97 -23.84
C MET A 23 -6.40 43.80 -24.10
N THR A 24 -6.59 43.32 -25.31
CA THR A 24 -7.41 42.13 -25.61
C THR A 24 -6.68 40.82 -25.41
N SER A 25 -5.34 40.82 -25.26
CA SER A 25 -4.56 39.61 -24.97
C SER A 25 -4.54 39.21 -23.50
N CYS A 26 -5.02 40.06 -22.59
CA CYS A 26 -5.09 39.73 -21.14
C CYS A 26 -6.50 39.33 -20.65
N GLY A 27 -7.43 39.06 -21.56
CA GLY A 27 -8.82 38.75 -21.25
C GLY A 27 -9.27 37.34 -21.63
N SER A 28 -8.39 36.34 -21.65
CA SER A 28 -8.84 34.97 -21.66
C SER A 28 -9.39 34.64 -20.25
N LYS A 29 -10.70 34.86 -20.07
CA LYS A 29 -11.45 34.21 -19.01
C LYS A 29 -11.43 32.71 -19.25
N GLY A 30 -10.31 32.09 -18.98
CA GLY A 30 -10.25 30.68 -18.66
C GLY A 30 -11.00 30.47 -17.37
N THR A 31 -12.30 30.20 -17.44
CA THR A 31 -13.10 29.63 -16.36
C THR A 31 -12.75 28.15 -16.16
N GLY A 32 -11.53 27.76 -16.47
CA GLY A 32 -10.94 26.53 -16.01
C GLY A 32 -10.68 26.69 -14.51
N LYS A 33 -11.48 26.03 -13.65
CA LYS A 33 -11.04 25.73 -12.29
C LYS A 33 -9.60 25.24 -12.44
N LYS A 34 -8.64 25.96 -11.86
CA LYS A 34 -7.25 25.52 -11.80
C LYS A 34 -7.30 24.20 -11.04
N GLU A 35 -7.29 23.10 -11.78
CA GLU A 35 -7.24 21.79 -11.17
C GLU A 35 -5.87 21.70 -10.51
N TRP A 36 -5.86 21.77 -9.19
CA TRP A 36 -4.62 21.66 -8.43
C TRP A 36 -4.00 20.31 -8.75
N ASP A 37 -2.73 20.31 -9.08
CA ASP A 37 -1.97 19.08 -9.20
C ASP A 37 -2.05 18.34 -7.85
N LYS A 38 -2.76 17.22 -7.85
CA LYS A 38 -2.95 16.36 -6.67
C LYS A 38 -1.81 15.35 -6.56
N SER A 39 -0.61 15.74 -6.93
CA SER A 39 0.60 14.95 -6.76
C SER A 39 1.33 15.32 -5.48
N VAL A 40 1.97 14.32 -4.87
CA VAL A 40 2.86 14.48 -3.72
C VAL A 40 4.18 13.78 -4.06
N THR A 41 5.28 14.46 -3.75
CA THR A 41 6.63 13.89 -3.85
C THR A 41 7.25 13.87 -2.46
N VAL A 42 7.75 12.71 -2.06
CA VAL A 42 8.36 12.48 -0.76
C VAL A 42 9.72 11.81 -0.96
N GLN A 43 10.74 12.29 -0.26
CA GLN A 43 12.00 11.58 -0.17
C GLN A 43 11.89 10.55 0.96
N VAL A 44 12.26 9.30 0.68
CA VAL A 44 12.11 8.18 1.63
C VAL A 44 13.44 7.55 2.02
N GLY A 45 14.52 7.80 1.30
CA GLY A 45 15.83 7.19 1.53
C GLY A 45 16.37 6.55 0.25
N PRO A 46 17.33 5.62 0.35
CA PRO A 46 17.87 4.89 -0.79
C PRO A 46 16.82 3.97 -1.45
N ASN A 47 17.25 3.27 -2.49
CA ASN A 47 16.42 2.22 -3.08
C ASN A 47 16.08 1.17 -2.01
N PRO A 48 14.79 0.81 -1.81
CA PRO A 48 14.43 -0.19 -0.81
C PRO A 48 15.08 -1.53 -1.15
N GLU A 49 15.58 -2.21 -0.13
CA GLU A 49 16.12 -3.57 -0.29
C GLU A 49 15.06 -4.51 -0.84
N THR A 50 13.85 -4.37 -0.33
CA THR A 50 12.67 -5.11 -0.80
C THR A 50 11.40 -4.33 -0.51
N LEU A 51 10.39 -4.51 -1.37
CA LEU A 51 9.00 -4.10 -1.12
C LEU A 51 8.08 -5.32 -0.89
N ASP A 52 8.64 -6.50 -0.63
CA ASP A 52 7.86 -7.63 -0.10
C ASP A 52 7.52 -7.35 1.37
N PRO A 53 6.22 -7.26 1.75
CA PRO A 53 5.81 -6.95 3.12
C PRO A 53 6.39 -7.91 4.16
N ALA A 54 6.51 -9.21 3.83
CA ALA A 54 7.04 -10.21 4.74
C ALA A 54 8.55 -10.08 4.98
N LEU A 55 9.29 -9.53 4.02
CA LEU A 55 10.75 -9.42 4.06
C LEU A 55 11.24 -8.03 4.46
N ASN A 56 10.37 -7.00 4.34
CA ASN A 56 10.79 -5.63 4.68
C ASN A 56 11.04 -5.48 6.18
N SER A 57 12.23 -5.00 6.53
CA SER A 57 12.62 -4.65 7.91
C SER A 57 13.10 -3.19 8.03
N ALA A 58 13.07 -2.43 6.93
CA ALA A 58 13.55 -1.06 6.88
C ALA A 58 12.39 -0.05 6.89
N VAL A 59 12.63 1.13 7.48
CA VAL A 59 11.62 2.20 7.62
C VAL A 59 11.21 2.79 6.27
N ASP A 60 12.16 2.95 5.36
CA ASP A 60 11.93 3.48 4.01
C ASP A 60 10.97 2.59 3.21
N GLY A 61 11.22 1.28 3.16
CA GLY A 61 10.29 0.30 2.58
C GLY A 61 8.93 0.29 3.30
N GLY A 62 8.93 0.32 4.63
CA GLY A 62 7.71 0.39 5.44
C GLY A 62 6.83 1.59 5.11
N ASN A 63 7.41 2.78 4.92
CA ASN A 63 6.68 3.99 4.52
C ASN A 63 6.04 3.88 3.13
N MET A 64 6.63 3.12 2.23
CA MET A 64 6.04 2.84 0.92
C MET A 64 4.92 1.79 1.03
N LEU A 65 5.15 0.74 1.81
CA LEU A 65 4.20 -0.37 1.98
C LEU A 65 2.85 0.08 2.53
N ILE A 66 2.78 1.02 3.47
CA ILE A 66 1.51 1.54 4.01
C ILE A 66 0.63 2.25 2.97
N THR A 67 1.17 2.65 1.84
CA THR A 67 0.41 3.25 0.73
C THR A 67 0.04 2.22 -0.34
N LEU A 68 0.81 1.14 -0.44
CA LEU A 68 0.66 0.08 -1.45
C LEU A 68 -0.20 -1.08 -0.95
N PHE A 69 -0.23 -1.30 0.36
CA PHE A 69 -1.00 -2.37 0.99
C PHE A 69 -1.92 -1.86 2.09
N GLU A 70 -2.94 -2.65 2.37
CA GLU A 70 -3.78 -2.50 3.55
C GLU A 70 -3.94 -3.86 4.24
N THR A 71 -3.75 -3.86 5.54
CA THR A 71 -3.85 -5.02 6.44
C THR A 71 -5.31 -5.32 6.82
N LEU A 72 -5.56 -6.37 7.62
CA LEU A 72 -6.90 -6.69 8.16
C LEU A 72 -7.50 -5.49 8.90
N LEU A 73 -6.74 -4.88 9.78
CA LEU A 73 -7.07 -3.67 10.51
C LEU A 73 -6.00 -2.61 10.22
N ILE A 74 -6.33 -1.34 10.42
CA ILE A 74 -5.41 -0.22 10.22
C ILE A 74 -5.31 0.61 11.50
N ILE A 75 -4.23 1.38 11.65
CA ILE A 75 -4.05 2.30 12.76
C ILE A 75 -4.22 3.73 12.24
N ASP A 76 -5.13 4.49 12.86
CA ASP A 76 -5.35 5.88 12.50
C ASP A 76 -4.29 6.83 13.09
N LYS A 77 -4.37 8.11 12.75
CA LYS A 77 -3.45 9.16 13.24
C LYS A 77 -3.44 9.36 14.76
N ASP A 78 -4.47 8.86 15.46
CA ASP A 78 -4.63 8.97 16.91
C ASP A 78 -4.26 7.64 17.61
N ASN A 79 -3.62 6.70 16.90
CA ASN A 79 -3.24 5.35 17.33
C ASN A 79 -4.42 4.43 17.68
N ASN A 80 -5.61 4.72 17.17
CA ASN A 80 -6.74 3.81 17.33
C ASN A 80 -6.76 2.79 16.20
N VAL A 81 -7.09 1.55 16.55
CA VAL A 81 -7.32 0.50 15.57
C VAL A 81 -8.68 0.72 14.88
N GLN A 82 -8.67 0.66 13.58
CA GLN A 82 -9.83 0.86 12.72
C GLN A 82 -10.00 -0.33 11.76
N PRO A 83 -11.21 -0.58 11.25
CA PRO A 83 -11.43 -1.54 10.19
C PRO A 83 -10.59 -1.23 8.94
N GLY A 84 -9.80 -2.20 8.50
CA GLY A 84 -9.05 -2.18 7.23
C GLY A 84 -9.77 -3.01 6.16
N GLN A 85 -9.13 -4.08 5.67
CA GLN A 85 -9.75 -5.05 4.74
C GLN A 85 -10.81 -5.91 5.44
N ALA A 86 -10.68 -6.14 6.76
CA ALA A 86 -11.77 -6.65 7.57
C ALA A 86 -12.70 -5.50 7.98
N GLU A 87 -14.02 -5.66 7.79
CA GLU A 87 -15.00 -4.67 8.23
C GLU A 87 -15.24 -4.71 9.74
N LYS A 88 -15.05 -5.87 10.35
CA LYS A 88 -15.21 -6.14 11.79
C LYS A 88 -14.47 -7.39 12.20
N TYR A 89 -14.28 -7.53 13.50
CA TYR A 89 -13.79 -8.76 14.11
C TYR A 89 -14.50 -9.06 15.43
N THR A 90 -14.43 -10.31 15.85
CA THR A 90 -14.89 -10.78 17.16
C THR A 90 -13.79 -11.57 17.83
N VAL A 91 -13.80 -11.57 19.16
CA VAL A 91 -12.86 -12.36 19.98
C VAL A 91 -13.69 -13.24 20.90
N SER A 92 -13.31 -14.52 21.04
CA SER A 92 -13.96 -15.44 21.97
C SER A 92 -13.75 -15.02 23.44
N ASP A 93 -14.60 -15.49 24.34
CA ASP A 93 -14.57 -15.11 25.77
C ASP A 93 -13.25 -15.49 26.44
N ASP A 94 -12.56 -16.53 25.97
CA ASP A 94 -11.22 -16.93 26.44
C ASP A 94 -10.08 -16.11 25.85
N GLY A 95 -10.40 -15.18 24.92
CA GLY A 95 -9.42 -14.31 24.26
C GLY A 95 -8.53 -15.02 23.23
N LEU A 96 -8.81 -16.28 22.88
CA LEU A 96 -7.94 -17.09 22.02
C LEU A 96 -8.34 -17.09 20.55
N THR A 97 -9.63 -17.00 20.24
CA THR A 97 -10.10 -17.10 18.86
C THR A 97 -10.52 -15.74 18.33
N TRP A 98 -9.82 -15.28 17.30
CA TRP A 98 -10.10 -14.03 16.60
C TRP A 98 -10.71 -14.35 15.24
N THR A 99 -11.90 -13.81 14.97
CA THR A 99 -12.61 -14.02 13.70
C THR A 99 -12.81 -12.69 13.02
N PHE A 100 -12.19 -12.51 11.86
CA PHE A 100 -12.27 -11.32 11.03
C PHE A 100 -13.27 -11.54 9.90
N THR A 101 -14.23 -10.63 9.74
CA THR A 101 -15.16 -10.61 8.60
C THR A 101 -14.60 -9.69 7.52
N MET A 102 -14.34 -10.23 6.34
CA MET A 102 -13.81 -9.47 5.21
C MET A 102 -14.88 -8.54 4.63
N ARG A 103 -14.47 -7.38 4.10
CA ARG A 103 -15.37 -6.52 3.32
C ARG A 103 -15.80 -7.20 2.04
N ASP A 104 -17.01 -6.90 1.57
CA ASP A 104 -17.48 -7.41 0.28
C ASP A 104 -16.78 -6.71 -0.90
N GLY A 105 -16.49 -7.50 -1.94
CA GLY A 105 -15.99 -7.02 -3.21
C GLY A 105 -14.58 -6.45 -3.17
N LEU A 106 -13.74 -6.90 -2.23
CA LEU A 106 -12.32 -6.58 -2.20
C LEU A 106 -11.62 -7.08 -3.46
N LYS A 107 -10.66 -6.29 -3.92
CA LYS A 107 -9.89 -6.59 -5.12
C LYS A 107 -8.43 -6.24 -4.98
N TRP A 108 -7.61 -7.00 -5.65
CA TRP A 108 -6.24 -6.66 -5.96
C TRP A 108 -6.15 -5.52 -6.99
N SER A 109 -4.97 -4.92 -7.13
CA SER A 109 -4.73 -3.83 -8.10
C SER A 109 -4.92 -4.25 -9.56
N ASP A 110 -4.78 -5.54 -9.87
CA ASP A 110 -5.06 -6.13 -11.19
C ASP A 110 -6.57 -6.40 -11.45
N GLY A 111 -7.42 -6.17 -10.45
CA GLY A 111 -8.87 -6.37 -10.51
C GLY A 111 -9.35 -7.77 -10.13
N THR A 112 -8.45 -8.70 -9.84
CA THR A 112 -8.82 -10.03 -9.33
C THR A 112 -9.36 -9.94 -7.90
N GLU A 113 -10.12 -10.94 -7.48
CA GLU A 113 -10.72 -10.99 -6.14
C GLU A 113 -9.65 -11.15 -5.07
N LEU A 114 -9.82 -10.41 -3.96
CA LEU A 114 -9.09 -10.56 -2.71
C LEU A 114 -10.04 -11.04 -1.63
N ASN A 115 -9.67 -12.04 -0.86
CA ASN A 115 -10.49 -12.59 0.21
C ASN A 115 -9.65 -13.17 1.35
N ALA A 116 -10.28 -13.81 2.34
CA ALA A 116 -9.61 -14.36 3.51
C ALA A 116 -8.53 -15.43 3.19
N LYS A 117 -8.62 -16.11 2.05
CA LYS A 117 -7.63 -17.13 1.65
C LYS A 117 -6.26 -16.50 1.32
N ASP A 118 -6.24 -15.26 0.85
CA ASP A 118 -4.99 -14.53 0.62
C ASP A 118 -4.27 -14.23 1.95
N TYR A 119 -5.03 -13.90 3.00
CA TYR A 119 -4.48 -13.71 4.34
C TYR A 119 -4.01 -15.02 4.96
N GLU A 120 -4.76 -16.11 4.82
CA GLU A 120 -4.31 -17.44 5.24
C GLU A 120 -2.98 -17.80 4.57
N TYR A 121 -2.88 -17.64 3.26
CA TYR A 121 -1.63 -17.84 2.52
C TYR A 121 -0.50 -16.95 3.05
N THR A 122 -0.78 -15.67 3.28
CA THR A 122 0.22 -14.71 3.75
C THR A 122 0.79 -15.09 5.12
N PHE A 123 -0.05 -15.41 6.10
CA PHE A 123 0.43 -15.83 7.41
C PHE A 123 1.25 -17.12 7.35
N LYS A 124 0.82 -18.11 6.55
CA LYS A 124 1.58 -19.35 6.34
C LYS A 124 2.91 -19.09 5.64
N ARG A 125 2.94 -18.16 4.67
CA ARG A 125 4.16 -17.75 3.99
C ARG A 125 5.14 -17.05 4.95
N ILE A 126 4.67 -16.20 5.86
CA ILE A 126 5.50 -15.50 6.85
C ILE A 126 6.25 -16.50 7.73
N VAL A 127 5.64 -17.62 8.12
CA VAL A 127 6.26 -18.62 8.99
C VAL A 127 7.01 -19.72 8.20
N ASP A 128 7.02 -19.67 6.88
CA ASP A 128 7.86 -20.56 6.09
C ASP A 128 9.35 -20.23 6.32
N THR A 129 10.05 -21.18 6.94
CA THR A 129 11.46 -21.00 7.31
C THR A 129 12.37 -20.78 6.10
N LYS A 130 11.94 -21.16 4.90
CA LYS A 130 12.67 -20.88 3.65
C LYS A 130 12.60 -19.41 3.26
N LEU A 131 11.52 -18.73 3.60
CA LEU A 131 11.38 -17.30 3.37
C LEU A 131 12.25 -16.48 4.33
N ALA A 132 12.46 -16.98 5.57
CA ALA A 132 13.22 -16.33 6.62
C ALA A 132 12.74 -14.90 6.94
N ALA A 133 11.41 -14.70 7.03
CA ALA A 133 10.82 -13.41 7.30
C ALA A 133 11.29 -12.83 8.65
N PRO A 134 11.89 -11.62 8.69
CA PRO A 134 12.51 -11.05 9.89
C PRO A 134 11.54 -10.89 11.08
N TYR A 135 10.27 -10.67 10.81
CA TYR A 135 9.24 -10.44 11.83
C TYR A 135 8.30 -11.64 12.04
N ALA A 136 8.66 -12.86 11.55
CA ALA A 136 7.80 -14.03 11.66
C ALA A 136 7.38 -14.30 13.12
N GLU A 137 8.31 -14.32 14.07
CA GLU A 137 8.02 -14.52 15.49
C GLU A 137 7.17 -13.39 16.08
N THR A 138 7.49 -12.12 15.70
CA THR A 138 6.76 -10.95 16.21
C THR A 138 5.28 -10.97 15.82
N VAL A 139 4.94 -11.39 14.59
CA VAL A 139 3.56 -11.35 14.09
C VAL A 139 2.81 -12.66 14.23
N ALA A 140 3.51 -13.78 14.33
CA ALA A 140 2.88 -15.11 14.39
C ALA A 140 3.25 -15.94 15.64
N GLY A 141 4.23 -15.53 16.44
CA GLY A 141 4.71 -16.31 17.59
C GLY A 141 3.64 -16.59 18.66
N MET A 142 2.61 -15.73 18.77
CA MET A 142 1.47 -15.94 19.64
C MET A 142 0.37 -16.82 19.01
N ILE A 143 0.45 -17.15 17.73
CA ILE A 143 -0.56 -17.95 17.03
C ILE A 143 -0.33 -19.43 17.37
N ASP A 144 -1.41 -20.13 17.71
CA ASP A 144 -1.37 -21.56 17.97
C ASP A 144 -0.82 -22.33 16.75
N GLY A 145 0.04 -23.31 17.01
CA GLY A 145 0.74 -24.04 15.95
C GLY A 145 2.03 -23.39 15.43
N TYR A 146 2.40 -22.17 15.87
CA TYR A 146 3.61 -21.48 15.39
C TYR A 146 4.87 -22.36 15.52
N THR A 147 5.14 -22.90 16.71
CA THR A 147 6.33 -23.73 16.96
C THR A 147 6.37 -24.95 16.04
N ALA A 148 5.23 -25.59 15.82
CA ALA A 148 5.14 -26.73 14.89
C ALA A 148 5.34 -26.29 13.43
N ALA A 149 4.83 -25.13 13.08
CA ALA A 149 4.95 -24.57 11.72
C ALA A 149 6.41 -24.28 11.32
N ILE A 150 7.22 -23.80 12.26
CA ILE A 150 8.65 -23.52 12.01
C ILE A 150 9.56 -24.75 12.29
N GLY A 151 9.00 -25.85 12.77
CA GLY A 151 9.73 -27.03 13.21
C GLY A 151 10.29 -26.87 14.63
N ASN A 152 9.75 -27.64 15.58
CA ASN A 152 10.07 -27.55 17.02
C ASN A 152 11.57 -27.31 17.26
N PRO A 153 11.97 -26.25 17.96
CA PRO A 153 13.39 -25.95 18.17
C PRO A 153 14.05 -26.97 19.09
N GLY A 154 15.21 -27.46 18.69
CA GLY A 154 16.09 -28.27 19.53
C GLY A 154 16.94 -27.40 20.48
N ALA A 155 17.70 -28.04 21.34
CA ALA A 155 18.60 -27.37 22.29
C ALA A 155 19.70 -26.53 21.58
N ASP A 156 20.02 -26.87 20.35
CA ASP A 156 20.98 -26.16 19.48
C ASP A 156 20.30 -25.10 18.58
N GLY A 157 19.01 -24.84 18.78
CA GLY A 157 18.22 -23.89 17.99
C GLY A 157 17.81 -24.41 16.59
N LYS A 158 18.20 -25.63 16.22
CA LYS A 158 17.78 -26.20 14.94
C LYS A 158 16.41 -26.89 15.06
N PRO A 159 15.63 -26.94 13.97
CA PRO A 159 14.38 -27.67 13.97
C PRO A 159 14.59 -29.17 14.27
N THR A 160 13.84 -29.71 15.22
CA THR A 160 13.81 -31.17 15.53
C THR A 160 12.74 -31.89 14.73
N THR A 161 11.81 -31.16 14.15
CA THR A 161 10.76 -31.68 13.24
C THR A 161 10.80 -30.92 11.93
N THR A 162 10.28 -31.53 10.85
CA THR A 162 10.17 -30.85 9.56
C THR A 162 9.21 -29.66 9.69
N PRO A 163 9.62 -28.43 9.32
CA PRO A 163 8.73 -27.29 9.27
C PRO A 163 7.55 -27.51 8.34
N ASP A 164 6.35 -27.18 8.78
CA ASP A 164 5.13 -27.20 7.97
C ASP A 164 4.25 -25.99 8.30
N PRO A 165 4.28 -24.92 7.47
CA PRO A 165 3.47 -23.71 7.65
C PRO A 165 1.96 -23.97 7.77
N ASN A 166 1.46 -25.12 7.27
CA ASN A 166 0.04 -25.46 7.36
C ASN A 166 -0.43 -25.81 8.78
N LEU A 167 0.50 -26.05 9.69
CA LEU A 167 0.20 -26.28 11.12
C LEU A 167 -0.12 -24.99 11.88
N LEU A 168 0.12 -23.81 11.28
CA LEU A 168 -0.29 -22.53 11.86
C LEU A 168 -1.81 -22.40 11.85
N ASN A 169 -2.41 -22.11 13.01
CA ASN A 169 -3.86 -21.99 13.17
C ASN A 169 -4.42 -20.65 12.64
N VAL A 170 -4.26 -20.45 11.36
CA VAL A 170 -4.87 -19.39 10.56
C VAL A 170 -5.66 -20.05 9.46
N LYS A 171 -6.98 -19.82 9.42
CA LYS A 171 -7.87 -20.51 8.49
C LYS A 171 -8.93 -19.58 7.90
N ALA A 172 -9.02 -19.55 6.60
CA ALA A 172 -10.11 -18.92 5.86
C ALA A 172 -11.32 -19.86 5.78
N SER A 173 -12.52 -19.28 5.78
CA SER A 173 -13.74 -20.01 5.41
C SER A 173 -13.73 -20.39 3.92
N ASP A 174 -14.49 -21.43 3.56
CA ASP A 174 -14.53 -21.92 2.17
C ASP A 174 -15.00 -20.86 1.19
N ASP A 175 -15.93 -20.00 1.61
CA ASP A 175 -16.44 -18.86 0.84
C ASP A 175 -15.51 -17.63 0.85
N GLY A 176 -14.37 -17.69 1.56
CA GLY A 176 -13.40 -16.59 1.66
C GLY A 176 -13.87 -15.37 2.45
N LYS A 177 -15.00 -15.41 3.13
CA LYS A 177 -15.58 -14.24 3.81
C LYS A 177 -15.06 -14.02 5.21
N THR A 178 -14.53 -15.04 5.86
CA THR A 178 -13.99 -14.93 7.20
C THR A 178 -12.60 -15.54 7.31
N LEU A 179 -11.77 -14.89 8.14
CA LEU A 179 -10.48 -15.43 8.57
C LEU A 179 -10.55 -15.69 10.07
N THR A 180 -10.27 -16.92 10.49
CA THR A 180 -10.15 -17.27 11.89
C THR A 180 -8.68 -17.49 12.24
N ILE A 181 -8.22 -16.82 13.29
CA ILE A 181 -6.88 -16.97 13.85
C ILE A 181 -7.02 -17.41 15.30
N LYS A 182 -6.42 -18.55 15.64
CA LYS A 182 -6.39 -19.05 17.00
C LYS A 182 -5.03 -18.76 17.65
N LEU A 183 -5.05 -18.15 18.82
CA LEU A 183 -3.85 -17.85 19.60
C LEU A 183 -3.54 -19.00 20.58
N ALA A 184 -2.26 -19.18 20.90
CA ALA A 184 -1.78 -20.11 21.91
C ALA A 184 -2.01 -19.59 23.33
N TYR A 185 -2.09 -18.27 23.49
CA TYR A 185 -2.39 -17.57 24.75
C TYR A 185 -3.07 -16.22 24.45
N PRO A 186 -3.85 -15.67 25.40
CA PRO A 186 -4.54 -14.40 25.17
C PRO A 186 -3.55 -13.24 24.90
N CYS A 187 -3.82 -12.45 23.85
CA CYS A 187 -3.00 -11.30 23.48
C CYS A 187 -3.92 -10.09 23.26
N SER A 188 -3.94 -9.15 24.21
CA SER A 188 -4.84 -8.01 24.21
C SER A 188 -4.50 -6.94 23.12
N TYR A 189 -3.33 -7.03 22.49
CA TYR A 189 -2.86 -6.13 21.43
C TYR A 189 -2.76 -6.83 20.07
N PHE A 190 -3.40 -7.98 19.91
CA PHE A 190 -3.36 -8.72 18.64
C PHE A 190 -3.99 -7.94 17.47
N ASP A 191 -4.96 -7.08 17.75
CA ASP A 191 -5.50 -6.13 16.78
C ASP A 191 -4.42 -5.21 16.17
N LYS A 192 -3.44 -4.78 16.97
CA LYS A 192 -2.29 -4.00 16.47
C LYS A 192 -1.30 -4.87 15.69
N ILE A 193 -1.14 -6.13 16.08
CA ILE A 193 -0.29 -7.08 15.34
C ILE A 193 -0.82 -7.27 13.91
N VAL A 194 -2.12 -7.50 13.74
CA VAL A 194 -2.72 -7.67 12.40
C VAL A 194 -2.88 -6.36 11.62
N SER A 195 -2.48 -5.23 12.22
CA SER A 195 -2.34 -3.92 11.55
C SER A 195 -0.89 -3.63 11.13
N PHE A 196 0.06 -4.49 11.48
CA PHE A 196 1.48 -4.28 11.18
C PHE A 196 1.78 -4.65 9.72
N GLY A 197 2.59 -3.83 9.04
CA GLY A 197 2.85 -3.94 7.60
C GLY A 197 3.27 -5.32 7.11
N THR A 198 4.01 -6.08 7.91
CA THR A 198 4.41 -7.46 7.59
C THR A 198 3.22 -8.40 7.36
N THR A 199 2.05 -8.11 7.97
CA THR A 199 0.82 -8.92 7.79
C THR A 199 -0.02 -8.49 6.58
N SER A 200 0.48 -7.57 5.75
CA SER A 200 -0.16 -7.20 4.50
C SER A 200 -0.32 -8.41 3.58
N PRO A 201 -1.49 -8.61 2.97
CA PRO A 201 -1.72 -9.78 2.12
C PRO A 201 -0.87 -9.71 0.87
N VAL A 202 -0.43 -10.87 0.38
CA VAL A 202 0.23 -11.00 -0.92
C VAL A 202 -0.54 -11.96 -1.81
N GLN A 203 -0.63 -11.66 -3.10
CA GLN A 203 -1.36 -12.48 -4.05
C GLN A 203 -0.58 -13.75 -4.35
N LYS A 204 -1.12 -14.90 -3.91
CA LYS A 204 -0.47 -16.22 -4.06
C LYS A 204 -0.01 -16.48 -5.49
N ALA A 205 -0.89 -16.30 -6.46
CA ALA A 205 -0.59 -16.60 -7.88
C ALA A 205 0.60 -15.78 -8.39
N THR A 206 0.69 -14.51 -8.02
CA THR A 206 1.79 -13.63 -8.42
C THR A 206 3.11 -14.03 -7.77
N VAL A 207 3.09 -14.33 -6.46
CA VAL A 207 4.28 -14.76 -5.72
C VAL A 207 4.81 -16.10 -6.28
N GLU A 208 3.94 -17.08 -6.50
CA GLU A 208 4.33 -18.39 -7.01
C GLU A 208 4.83 -18.35 -8.45
N ALA A 209 4.25 -17.48 -9.29
CA ALA A 209 4.68 -17.33 -10.69
C ALA A 209 6.03 -16.62 -10.86
N ASN A 210 6.41 -15.74 -9.93
CA ASN A 210 7.58 -14.86 -10.07
C ASN A 210 8.69 -15.11 -9.03
N GLY A 211 8.43 -15.93 -7.99
CA GLY A 211 9.39 -16.13 -6.89
C GLY A 211 9.78 -14.79 -6.26
N ASP A 212 11.04 -14.61 -5.88
CA ASP A 212 11.55 -13.39 -5.24
C ASP A 212 11.44 -12.12 -6.11
N ALA A 213 11.28 -12.30 -7.42
CA ALA A 213 11.18 -11.18 -8.36
C ALA A 213 9.79 -10.51 -8.39
N TRP A 214 8.77 -11.05 -7.71
CA TRP A 214 7.42 -10.50 -7.73
C TRP A 214 7.36 -9.04 -7.24
N ALA A 215 8.21 -8.69 -6.29
CA ALA A 215 8.24 -7.38 -5.62
C ALA A 215 9.39 -6.48 -6.11
N THR A 216 9.87 -6.65 -7.34
CA THR A 216 11.03 -5.90 -7.87
C THR A 216 10.72 -4.99 -9.04
N LYS A 217 9.52 -5.05 -9.62
CA LYS A 217 9.14 -4.24 -10.80
C LYS A 217 7.61 -4.04 -10.86
N PRO A 218 7.15 -2.94 -11.50
CA PRO A 218 5.72 -2.57 -11.54
C PRO A 218 4.81 -3.65 -12.12
N GLU A 219 5.26 -4.40 -13.12
CA GLU A 219 4.44 -5.36 -13.88
C GLU A 219 4.03 -6.57 -13.05
N THR A 220 4.84 -6.93 -12.06
CA THR A 220 4.58 -8.07 -11.18
C THR A 220 4.16 -7.65 -9.77
N TYR A 221 4.17 -6.33 -9.48
CA TYR A 221 3.86 -5.83 -8.15
C TYR A 221 2.35 -5.64 -7.96
N ILE A 222 1.65 -6.71 -7.59
CA ILE A 222 0.21 -6.68 -7.29
C ILE A 222 0.00 -6.37 -5.82
N CYS A 223 -0.80 -5.34 -5.53
CA CYS A 223 -1.04 -4.82 -4.19
C CYS A 223 -2.53 -4.57 -3.96
N ASN A 224 -2.93 -4.29 -2.72
CA ASN A 224 -4.34 -4.10 -2.35
C ASN A 224 -4.62 -2.73 -1.72
N GLY A 225 -3.62 -1.87 -1.62
CA GLY A 225 -3.75 -0.56 -1.00
C GLY A 225 -4.36 0.51 -1.93
N PRO A 226 -4.47 1.75 -1.44
CA PRO A 226 -5.07 2.86 -2.18
C PRO A 226 -4.25 3.32 -3.39
N PHE A 227 -2.98 2.98 -3.44
CA PHE A 227 -2.09 3.26 -4.56
C PHE A 227 -1.45 1.98 -5.10
N MET A 228 -1.03 2.03 -6.36
CA MET A 228 -0.29 0.97 -7.04
C MET A 228 0.90 1.56 -7.78
N ILE A 229 1.99 0.80 -7.89
CA ILE A 229 3.19 1.24 -8.60
C ILE A 229 2.88 1.35 -10.10
N SER A 230 3.28 2.46 -10.72
CA SER A 230 3.17 2.68 -12.16
C SER A 230 4.52 2.81 -12.85
N GLU A 231 5.56 3.19 -12.10
CA GLU A 231 6.94 3.33 -12.59
C GLU A 231 7.90 3.02 -11.45
N TRP A 232 8.98 2.33 -11.73
CA TRP A 232 10.07 2.11 -10.80
C TRP A 232 11.40 2.25 -11.53
N THR A 233 12.09 3.34 -11.23
CA THR A 233 13.46 3.58 -11.68
C THR A 233 14.38 3.40 -10.48
N PRO A 234 15.13 2.30 -10.38
CA PRO A 234 16.00 2.02 -9.25
C PRO A 234 16.97 3.17 -8.95
N SER A 235 17.16 3.46 -7.67
CA SER A 235 18.00 4.56 -7.17
C SER A 235 17.63 5.97 -7.64
N GLU A 236 16.44 6.13 -8.21
CA GLU A 236 15.91 7.42 -8.64
C GLU A 236 14.54 7.68 -8.02
N ARG A 237 13.51 6.88 -8.41
CA ARG A 237 12.14 7.07 -7.92
C ARG A 237 11.24 5.86 -8.10
N ILE A 238 10.20 5.81 -7.28
CA ILE A 238 9.01 4.99 -7.50
C ILE A 238 7.82 5.93 -7.66
N VAL A 239 7.06 5.77 -8.74
CA VAL A 239 5.84 6.53 -9.01
C VAL A 239 4.64 5.63 -8.79
N CYS A 240 3.70 6.10 -7.96
CA CYS A 240 2.45 5.42 -7.68
C CYS A 240 1.27 6.24 -8.17
N LYS A 241 0.26 5.55 -8.70
CA LYS A 241 -1.04 6.11 -9.10
C LYS A 241 -2.14 5.51 -8.23
N LYS A 242 -3.31 6.16 -8.17
CA LYS A 242 -4.47 5.58 -7.49
C LYS A 242 -4.76 4.18 -8.00
N ASN A 243 -5.06 3.28 -7.07
CA ASN A 243 -5.60 1.97 -7.38
C ASN A 243 -7.12 2.10 -7.60
N PRO A 244 -7.62 1.90 -8.83
CA PRO A 244 -9.04 2.04 -9.14
C PRO A 244 -9.91 0.94 -8.50
N ASN A 245 -9.29 -0.16 -8.08
CA ASN A 245 -9.93 -1.33 -7.50
C ASN A 245 -9.98 -1.28 -5.97
N TYR A 246 -9.35 -0.28 -5.35
CA TYR A 246 -9.27 -0.18 -3.88
C TYR A 246 -10.65 0.00 -3.24
N LYS A 247 -10.95 -0.85 -2.26
CA LYS A 247 -12.19 -0.83 -1.45
C LYS A 247 -11.92 -1.11 0.04
N GLY A 248 -10.81 -0.63 0.55
CA GLY A 248 -10.42 -0.84 1.93
C GLY A 248 -11.03 0.14 2.93
N GLY A 249 -10.46 0.19 4.13
CA GLY A 249 -10.92 0.98 5.28
C GLY A 249 -10.62 2.46 5.19
N TRP A 250 -9.64 2.88 4.39
CA TRP A 250 -9.34 4.30 4.22
C TRP A 250 -10.46 5.01 3.47
N ASP A 251 -10.98 6.09 4.04
CA ASP A 251 -12.00 6.91 3.40
C ASP A 251 -11.46 7.48 2.07
N SER A 252 -12.10 7.07 0.97
CA SER A 252 -11.74 7.54 -0.38
C SER A 252 -11.80 9.07 -0.53
N LYS A 253 -12.58 9.77 0.32
CA LYS A 253 -12.64 11.24 0.37
C LYS A 253 -11.38 11.85 0.96
N ARG A 254 -10.65 11.12 1.79
CA ARG A 254 -9.37 11.54 2.38
C ARG A 254 -8.18 11.26 1.44
N ILE A 255 -8.33 10.30 0.52
CA ILE A 255 -7.31 9.98 -0.48
C ILE A 255 -7.48 10.94 -1.66
N VAL A 256 -7.06 12.18 -1.47
CA VAL A 256 -7.25 13.26 -2.46
C VAL A 256 -6.18 13.27 -3.55
N ASN A 257 -5.01 12.70 -3.27
CA ASN A 257 -3.89 12.66 -4.21
C ASN A 257 -4.15 11.65 -5.33
N ASN A 258 -3.74 11.98 -6.55
CA ASN A 258 -3.84 11.09 -7.71
C ASN A 258 -2.52 10.38 -8.01
N LYS A 259 -1.41 10.95 -7.53
CA LYS A 259 -0.05 10.49 -7.80
C LYS A 259 0.80 10.69 -6.54
N LEU A 260 1.59 9.68 -6.21
CA LEU A 260 2.69 9.78 -5.24
C LEU A 260 4.00 9.49 -5.95
N THR A 261 5.04 10.22 -5.60
CA THR A 261 6.40 9.94 -6.07
C THR A 261 7.31 9.80 -4.86
N PHE A 262 7.91 8.65 -4.71
CA PHE A 262 8.95 8.40 -3.73
C PHE A 262 10.30 8.61 -4.39
N LEU A 263 11.08 9.59 -3.93
CA LEU A 263 12.45 9.79 -4.36
C LEU A 263 13.37 8.87 -3.57
N LEU A 264 14.19 8.13 -4.30
CA LEU A 264 15.10 7.11 -3.78
C LEU A 264 16.53 7.70 -3.78
N LEU A 265 16.77 8.67 -2.90
CA LEU A 265 18.03 9.39 -2.84
C LEU A 265 18.83 8.92 -1.62
N GLU A 266 20.07 8.53 -1.84
CA GLU A 266 21.03 8.35 -0.75
C GLU A 266 21.28 9.70 -0.06
N ASN A 267 21.29 9.69 1.27
CA ASN A 267 21.73 10.86 2.02
C ASN A 267 23.23 11.03 1.78
N SER A 268 23.62 12.12 1.13
CA SER A 268 25.02 12.51 0.94
C SER A 268 25.62 13.07 2.23
#